data_4a7bd49d6c1be1749a4fdfc9e9eaab80
#
_entry.id   4a7bd49d6c1be1749a4fdfc9e9eaab80
#
_cell.length_a   1.000
_cell.length_b   1.000
_cell.length_c   1.000
_cell.angle_alpha   90.00
_cell.angle_beta   90.00
_cell.angle_gamma   90.00
#
_symmetry.space_group_name_H-M   'P 1'
#
loop_
_entity.id
_entity.type
_entity.pdbx_description
1 polymer ?
#
loop_
_entity_poly.entity_id
_entity_poly.type
_entity_poly.pdbx_seq_one_letter_code
_entity_poly.pdbx_strand_id
1 'polypeptide(L)'
;MQRILLFLIFLCCVQITSAQLQLLSLEGTYQDKNLLVNNPPMPDGFGFCISKVLVNGEILPAVIQTSHFEIDFKLFHLKKGEQVFVVLEHASGCEPRFINPEVLLPKSTFECSTIKAQTNGLLSWTSTNETASLDYAIEQFKWGRWVEVGQVKGKGLKGANSYVFQLSPHSGKNI
;
A
#
# COMPACT_ATOMS: atom_id res chain seq x y z
N MET A 1 24.48 71.84 11.32
CA MET A 1 23.63 70.83 11.99
C MET A 1 22.85 70.09 10.94
N GLN A 2 23.32 68.92 10.58
CA GLN A 2 22.83 68.11 9.47
C GLN A 2 21.91 67.02 10.07
N ARG A 3 20.60 67.10 9.76
CA ARG A 3 19.63 66.09 10.19
C ARG A 3 19.68 64.91 9.22
N ILE A 4 20.22 63.83 9.70
CA ILE A 4 20.18 62.53 8.98
C ILE A 4 18.80 61.93 9.19
N LEU A 5 18.03 61.83 8.09
CA LEU A 5 16.73 61.19 8.05
C LEU A 5 16.98 59.67 7.77
N LEU A 6 16.86 58.85 8.80
CA LEU A 6 16.93 57.39 8.67
C LEU A 6 15.62 56.86 8.12
N PHE A 7 15.58 56.50 6.84
CA PHE A 7 14.49 55.76 6.22
C PHE A 7 14.66 54.27 6.59
N LEU A 8 13.84 53.81 7.55
CA LEU A 8 13.69 52.42 7.88
C LEU A 8 12.83 51.78 6.79
N ILE A 9 13.45 51.12 5.81
CA ILE A 9 12.77 50.27 4.83
C ILE A 9 12.42 48.96 5.56
N PHE A 10 11.14 48.85 5.97
CA PHE A 10 10.57 47.61 6.49
C PHE A 10 10.36 46.65 5.30
N LEU A 11 11.37 45.83 5.03
CA LEU A 11 11.29 44.78 4.03
C LEU A 11 10.35 43.69 4.55
N CYS A 12 9.08 43.77 4.17
CA CYS A 12 8.08 42.75 4.46
C CYS A 12 8.44 41.52 3.60
N CYS A 13 9.17 40.55 4.17
CA CYS A 13 9.38 39.22 3.55
C CYS A 13 8.03 38.54 3.52
N VAL A 14 7.35 38.60 2.38
CA VAL A 14 6.20 37.73 2.08
C VAL A 14 6.74 36.32 1.94
N GLN A 15 6.56 35.51 2.96
CA GLN A 15 6.84 34.08 2.90
C GLN A 15 5.78 33.46 1.98
N ILE A 16 6.13 33.22 0.73
CA ILE A 16 5.31 32.43 -0.17
C ILE A 16 5.46 30.98 0.29
N THR A 17 4.55 30.53 1.14
CA THR A 17 4.41 29.11 1.47
C THR A 17 3.92 28.39 0.21
N SER A 18 4.83 27.84 -0.57
CA SER A 18 4.49 26.86 -1.61
C SER A 18 3.77 25.71 -0.94
N ALA A 19 2.51 25.48 -1.27
CA ALA A 19 1.82 24.26 -0.92
C ALA A 19 2.60 23.11 -1.56
N GLN A 20 3.33 22.35 -0.74
CA GLN A 20 4.14 21.23 -1.22
C GLN A 20 3.20 20.08 -1.58
N LEU A 21 3.08 19.78 -2.86
CA LEU A 21 2.37 18.60 -3.34
C LEU A 21 3.15 17.35 -2.95
N GLN A 22 2.44 16.36 -2.45
CA GLN A 22 2.96 15.03 -2.14
C GLN A 22 2.37 14.02 -3.12
N LEU A 23 3.11 12.92 -3.32
CA LEU A 23 2.72 11.84 -4.22
C LEU A 23 2.56 10.56 -3.42
N LEU A 24 1.42 9.90 -3.62
CA LEU A 24 1.20 8.53 -3.19
C LEU A 24 1.06 7.66 -4.43
N SER A 25 1.88 6.63 -4.58
CA SER A 25 1.87 5.76 -5.76
C SER A 25 1.58 4.31 -5.40
N LEU A 26 1.00 3.60 -6.36
CA LEU A 26 0.75 2.16 -6.31
C LEU A 26 1.02 1.56 -7.68
N GLU A 27 1.82 0.50 -7.68
CA GLU A 27 2.13 -0.27 -8.89
C GLU A 27 1.54 -1.68 -8.77
N GLY A 28 1.11 -2.23 -9.90
CA GLY A 28 0.59 -3.59 -9.95
C GLY A 28 0.15 -4.00 -11.35
N THR A 29 -0.73 -5.00 -11.40
CA THR A 29 -1.24 -5.57 -12.64
C THR A 29 -2.76 -5.53 -12.65
N TYR A 30 -3.36 -5.03 -13.72
CA TYR A 30 -4.81 -4.97 -13.84
C TYR A 30 -5.46 -6.37 -13.85
N GLN A 31 -6.40 -6.59 -12.93
CA GLN A 31 -7.08 -7.88 -12.71
C GLN A 31 -8.59 -7.81 -12.95
N ASP A 32 -9.05 -6.93 -13.85
CA ASP A 32 -10.49 -6.70 -14.10
C ASP A 32 -11.27 -6.20 -12.87
N LYS A 33 -10.58 -5.46 -11.99
CA LYS A 33 -11.16 -4.88 -10.78
C LYS A 33 -10.76 -3.43 -10.66
N ASN A 34 -11.63 -2.63 -10.09
CA ASN A 34 -11.41 -1.22 -9.86
C ASN A 34 -10.73 -0.97 -8.51
N LEU A 35 -9.99 0.12 -8.41
CA LEU A 35 -9.26 0.52 -7.22
C LEU A 35 -10.06 1.59 -6.47
N LEU A 36 -10.30 1.36 -5.18
CA LEU A 36 -10.98 2.29 -4.29
C LEU A 36 -9.97 3.16 -3.56
N VAL A 37 -10.26 4.45 -3.49
CA VAL A 37 -9.41 5.46 -2.86
C VAL A 37 -10.20 6.17 -1.76
N ASN A 38 -9.59 6.28 -0.58
CA ASN A 38 -10.02 7.18 0.48
C ASN A 38 -9.35 8.54 0.28
N ASN A 39 -10.16 9.58 0.16
CA ASN A 39 -9.74 10.95 -0.02
C ASN A 39 -10.24 11.79 1.16
N PRO A 40 -9.43 11.98 2.20
CA PRO A 40 -9.84 12.74 3.37
C PRO A 40 -10.12 14.21 3.02
N PRO A 41 -10.93 14.91 3.81
CA PRO A 41 -11.08 16.35 3.67
C PRO A 41 -9.76 17.07 3.97
N MET A 42 -9.60 18.25 3.40
CA MET A 42 -8.47 19.13 3.72
C MET A 42 -8.48 19.52 5.20
N PRO A 43 -7.31 19.75 5.82
CA PRO A 43 -7.22 20.14 7.23
C PRO A 43 -7.98 21.41 7.60
N ASP A 44 -8.16 22.32 6.65
CA ASP A 44 -8.96 23.55 6.80
C ASP A 44 -10.48 23.34 6.63
N GLY A 45 -10.90 22.12 6.30
CA GLY A 45 -12.28 21.72 6.10
C GLY A 45 -12.87 22.08 4.72
N PHE A 46 -12.07 22.66 3.81
CA PHE A 46 -12.56 23.04 2.48
C PHE A 46 -12.01 22.13 1.39
N GLY A 47 -12.89 21.30 0.79
CA GLY A 47 -12.52 20.38 -0.26
C GLY A 47 -11.84 19.09 0.24
N PHE A 48 -11.15 18.41 -0.66
CA PHE A 48 -10.53 17.12 -0.41
C PHE A 48 -9.04 17.15 -0.76
N CYS A 49 -8.29 16.27 -0.14
CA CYS A 49 -6.82 16.25 -0.18
C CYS A 49 -6.23 15.93 -1.55
N ILE A 50 -6.87 15.06 -2.33
CA ILE A 50 -6.35 14.64 -3.63
C ILE A 50 -6.76 15.68 -4.68
N SER A 51 -5.77 16.26 -5.35
CA SER A 51 -5.95 17.25 -6.41
C SER A 51 -5.95 16.62 -7.81
N LYS A 52 -5.23 15.49 -7.99
CA LYS A 52 -5.13 14.81 -9.26
C LYS A 52 -4.86 13.32 -9.08
N VAL A 53 -5.37 12.53 -10.01
CA VAL A 53 -5.09 11.10 -10.13
C VAL A 53 -4.57 10.82 -11.53
N LEU A 54 -3.46 10.07 -11.59
CA LEU A 54 -2.86 9.62 -12.84
C LEU A 54 -2.85 8.09 -12.87
N VAL A 55 -3.20 7.51 -13.99
CA VAL A 55 -3.07 6.09 -14.29
C VAL A 55 -2.19 5.94 -15.53
N ASN A 56 -1.03 5.31 -15.39
CA ASN A 56 -0.02 5.21 -16.45
C ASN A 56 0.34 6.56 -17.10
N GLY A 57 0.27 7.65 -16.32
CA GLY A 57 0.53 9.02 -16.78
C GLY A 57 -0.68 9.76 -17.35
N GLU A 58 -1.82 9.10 -17.55
CA GLU A 58 -3.06 9.71 -18.02
C GLU A 58 -3.92 10.19 -16.83
N ILE A 59 -4.53 11.37 -16.96
CA ILE A 59 -5.39 11.92 -15.90
C ILE A 59 -6.71 11.16 -15.85
N LEU A 60 -7.15 10.79 -14.64
CA LEU A 60 -8.44 10.15 -14.41
C LEU A 60 -9.58 11.11 -14.81
N PRO A 61 -10.41 10.76 -15.82
CA PRO A 61 -11.52 11.60 -16.28
C PRO A 61 -12.78 11.38 -15.42
N ALA A 62 -12.66 11.53 -14.09
CA ALA A 62 -13.75 11.30 -13.15
C ALA A 62 -13.76 12.33 -12.02
N VAL A 63 -14.87 12.42 -11.31
CA VAL A 63 -15.00 13.29 -10.13
C VAL A 63 -14.26 12.67 -8.96
N ILE A 64 -13.24 13.38 -8.49
CA ILE A 64 -12.40 12.96 -7.34
C ILE A 64 -12.65 13.80 -6.07
N GLN A 65 -13.48 14.83 -6.16
CA GLN A 65 -13.82 15.72 -5.03
C GLN A 65 -14.93 15.12 -4.16
N THR A 66 -14.64 13.93 -3.63
CA THR A 66 -15.50 13.16 -2.72
C THR A 66 -14.61 12.45 -1.70
N SER A 67 -15.16 12.07 -0.53
CA SER A 67 -14.41 11.37 0.53
C SER A 67 -13.89 9.98 0.09
N HIS A 68 -14.58 9.38 -0.87
CA HIS A 68 -14.20 8.11 -1.48
C HIS A 68 -14.53 8.14 -2.95
N PHE A 69 -13.67 7.61 -3.78
CA PHE A 69 -13.94 7.44 -5.20
C PHE A 69 -13.29 6.16 -5.72
N GLU A 70 -13.74 5.77 -6.89
CA GLU A 70 -13.28 4.57 -7.59
C GLU A 70 -12.47 4.97 -8.83
N ILE A 71 -11.33 4.31 -9.04
CA ILE A 71 -10.57 4.38 -10.28
C ILE A 71 -11.03 3.22 -11.15
N ASP A 72 -11.84 3.52 -12.16
CA ASP A 72 -12.24 2.55 -13.17
C ASP A 72 -11.18 2.46 -14.26
N PHE A 73 -10.42 1.38 -14.24
CA PHE A 73 -9.33 1.16 -15.21
C PHE A 73 -9.80 0.91 -16.64
N LYS A 74 -11.10 0.63 -16.84
CA LYS A 74 -11.68 0.52 -18.19
C LYS A 74 -11.67 1.85 -18.94
N LEU A 75 -11.69 2.97 -18.22
CA LEU A 75 -11.57 4.31 -18.80
C LEU A 75 -10.22 4.53 -19.50
N PHE A 76 -9.22 3.75 -19.15
CA PHE A 76 -7.86 3.79 -19.71
C PHE A 76 -7.61 2.68 -20.74
N HIS A 77 -8.64 1.97 -21.16
CA HIS A 77 -8.57 0.87 -22.14
C HIS A 77 -7.60 -0.25 -21.76
N LEU A 78 -7.29 -0.42 -20.47
CA LEU A 78 -6.39 -1.45 -19.98
C LEU A 78 -6.99 -2.84 -20.15
N LYS A 79 -6.13 -3.78 -20.54
CA LYS A 79 -6.46 -5.21 -20.63
C LYS A 79 -5.96 -5.94 -19.38
N LYS A 80 -6.69 -6.97 -19.00
CA LYS A 80 -6.28 -7.83 -17.89
C LYS A 80 -4.86 -8.36 -18.09
N GLY A 81 -4.02 -8.20 -17.05
CA GLY A 81 -2.61 -8.59 -17.08
C GLY A 81 -1.65 -7.44 -17.47
N GLU A 82 -2.15 -6.29 -17.88
CA GLU A 82 -1.31 -5.12 -18.17
C GLU A 82 -0.83 -4.45 -16.88
N GLN A 83 0.35 -3.85 -16.95
CA GLN A 83 0.93 -3.10 -15.83
C GLN A 83 0.16 -1.82 -15.58
N VAL A 84 -0.05 -1.51 -14.33
CA VAL A 84 -0.74 -0.32 -13.86
C VAL A 84 0.16 0.43 -12.89
N PHE A 85 0.32 1.71 -13.13
CA PHE A 85 0.96 2.64 -12.22
C PHE A 85 0.01 3.78 -11.90
N VAL A 86 -0.45 3.83 -10.64
CA VAL A 86 -1.37 4.86 -10.15
C VAL A 86 -0.59 5.86 -9.32
N VAL A 87 -0.81 7.15 -9.56
CA VAL A 87 -0.25 8.24 -8.76
C VAL A 87 -1.37 9.16 -8.29
N LEU A 88 -1.43 9.42 -7.01
CA LEU A 88 -2.29 10.42 -6.39
C LEU A 88 -1.44 11.63 -6.03
N GLU A 89 -1.75 12.80 -6.59
CA GLU A 89 -1.18 14.08 -6.16
C GLU A 89 -2.07 14.65 -5.06
N HIS A 90 -1.50 14.94 -3.89
CA HIS A 90 -2.27 15.42 -2.75
C HIS A 90 -1.55 16.52 -1.97
N ALA A 91 -2.29 17.29 -1.20
CA ALA A 91 -1.75 18.33 -0.35
C ALA A 91 -0.92 17.75 0.81
N SER A 92 0.08 18.48 1.25
CA SER A 92 0.83 18.16 2.47
C SER A 92 -0.07 18.18 3.70
N GLY A 93 0.22 17.33 4.68
CA GLY A 93 -0.61 17.18 5.88
C GLY A 93 -1.88 16.34 5.68
N CYS A 94 -2.05 15.76 4.50
CA CYS A 94 -3.11 14.82 4.18
C CYS A 94 -2.60 13.38 4.14
N GLU A 95 -3.48 12.43 4.46
CA GLU A 95 -3.17 11.00 4.44
C GLU A 95 -4.20 10.23 3.59
N PRO A 96 -4.25 10.45 2.27
CA PRO A 96 -5.04 9.62 1.39
C PRO A 96 -4.50 8.19 1.39
N ARG A 97 -5.34 7.21 1.04
CA ARG A 97 -4.92 5.80 0.99
C ARG A 97 -5.72 5.02 -0.03
N PHE A 98 -5.09 3.99 -0.57
CA PHE A 98 -5.78 2.96 -1.32
C PHE A 98 -6.52 2.03 -0.34
N ILE A 99 -7.81 1.75 -0.60
CA ILE A 99 -8.65 0.93 0.30
C ILE A 99 -8.44 -0.55 0.01
N ASN A 100 -8.31 -0.91 -1.28
CA ASN A 100 -8.20 -2.29 -1.76
C ASN A 100 -7.00 -2.48 -2.71
N PRO A 101 -5.76 -2.16 -2.29
CA PRO A 101 -4.59 -2.23 -3.18
C PRO A 101 -4.34 -3.64 -3.74
N GLU A 102 -4.82 -4.68 -3.07
CA GLU A 102 -4.72 -6.08 -3.49
C GLU A 102 -5.42 -6.38 -4.83
N VAL A 103 -6.30 -5.50 -5.31
CA VAL A 103 -6.97 -5.69 -6.62
C VAL A 103 -6.00 -5.60 -7.80
N LEU A 104 -4.83 -4.97 -7.59
CA LEU A 104 -3.75 -4.89 -8.57
C LEU A 104 -2.71 -5.99 -8.41
N LEU A 105 -2.83 -6.84 -7.39
CA LEU A 105 -1.95 -7.99 -7.24
C LEU A 105 -2.44 -9.13 -8.12
N PRO A 106 -1.56 -9.80 -8.88
CA PRO A 106 -1.94 -10.99 -9.62
C PRO A 106 -2.50 -12.02 -8.64
N LYS A 107 -3.57 -12.71 -9.05
CA LYS A 107 -4.16 -13.76 -8.23
C LYS A 107 -3.09 -14.80 -7.96
N SER A 108 -2.84 -15.09 -6.70
CA SER A 108 -1.93 -16.16 -6.30
C SER A 108 -2.40 -17.48 -6.88
N THR A 109 -1.50 -18.19 -7.56
CA THR A 109 -1.74 -19.51 -8.10
C THR A 109 -1.20 -20.61 -7.21
N PHE A 110 -0.46 -20.26 -6.15
CA PHE A 110 0.08 -21.25 -5.25
C PHE A 110 -1.04 -21.91 -4.42
N GLU A 111 -0.88 -23.20 -4.19
CA GLU A 111 -1.77 -24.02 -3.38
C GLU A 111 -0.98 -24.63 -2.23
N CYS A 112 -1.51 -24.50 -1.01
CA CYS A 112 -0.94 -25.16 0.15
C CYS A 112 -1.68 -26.49 0.37
N SER A 113 -1.03 -27.60 0.05
CA SER A 113 -1.68 -28.91 0.03
C SER A 113 -1.65 -29.64 1.39
N THR A 114 -0.67 -29.33 2.22
CA THR A 114 -0.48 -29.99 3.51
C THR A 114 0.11 -29.00 4.50
N ILE A 115 -0.52 -28.84 5.65
CA ILE A 115 0.01 -28.07 6.79
C ILE A 115 -0.06 -28.98 8.01
N LYS A 116 1.07 -29.19 8.68
CA LYS A 116 1.17 -29.99 9.91
C LYS A 116 1.95 -29.24 10.97
N ALA A 117 1.38 -29.13 12.16
CA ALA A 117 2.08 -28.67 13.35
C ALA A 117 2.27 -29.85 14.30
N GLN A 118 3.50 -30.07 14.78
CA GLN A 118 3.85 -31.14 15.70
C GLN A 118 3.94 -30.58 17.14
N THR A 119 3.78 -31.45 18.12
CA THR A 119 3.85 -31.10 19.54
C THR A 119 5.22 -30.56 19.97
N ASN A 120 6.29 -30.91 19.24
CA ASN A 120 7.64 -30.38 19.44
C ASN A 120 7.85 -28.98 18.86
N GLY A 121 6.78 -28.35 18.31
CA GLY A 121 6.83 -27.04 17.70
C GLY A 121 7.29 -27.02 16.25
N LEU A 122 7.49 -28.19 15.61
CA LEU A 122 7.84 -28.21 14.19
C LEU A 122 6.58 -27.99 13.34
N LEU A 123 6.59 -26.91 12.57
CA LEU A 123 5.61 -26.62 11.53
C LEU A 123 6.17 -27.07 10.19
N SER A 124 5.39 -27.84 9.43
CA SER A 124 5.76 -28.25 8.06
C SER A 124 4.58 -28.05 7.11
N TRP A 125 4.88 -27.63 5.87
CA TRP A 125 3.87 -27.52 4.85
C TRP A 125 4.46 -27.81 3.46
N THR A 126 3.57 -28.09 2.52
CA THR A 126 3.91 -28.31 1.12
C THR A 126 3.06 -27.37 0.27
N SER A 127 3.69 -26.62 -0.63
CA SER A 127 3.01 -25.82 -1.62
C SER A 127 3.30 -26.29 -3.04
N THR A 128 2.42 -25.94 -3.96
CA THR A 128 2.58 -26.15 -5.41
C THR A 128 2.20 -24.87 -6.15
N ASN A 129 2.61 -24.78 -7.42
CA ASN A 129 2.30 -23.65 -8.30
C ASN A 129 2.82 -22.28 -7.80
N GLU A 130 3.94 -22.26 -7.11
CA GLU A 130 4.62 -21.01 -6.83
C GLU A 130 5.14 -20.40 -8.13
N THR A 131 4.80 -19.13 -8.38
CA THR A 131 5.21 -18.40 -9.60
C THR A 131 6.38 -17.46 -9.35
N ALA A 132 6.69 -17.19 -8.09
CA ALA A 132 7.80 -16.34 -7.65
C ALA A 132 8.28 -16.77 -6.26
N SER A 133 9.52 -16.43 -5.93
CA SER A 133 10.09 -16.63 -4.59
C SER A 133 9.54 -15.57 -3.64
N LEU A 134 8.31 -15.76 -3.16
CA LEU A 134 7.66 -14.90 -2.15
C LEU A 134 7.87 -15.50 -0.76
N ASP A 135 8.08 -14.65 0.23
CA ASP A 135 8.30 -15.10 1.59
C ASP A 135 6.98 -15.49 2.27
N TYR A 136 7.02 -16.59 3.03
CA TYR A 136 5.94 -17.01 3.90
C TYR A 136 6.11 -16.34 5.25
N ALA A 137 5.15 -15.53 5.67
CA ALA A 137 5.05 -15.05 7.05
C ALA A 137 4.45 -16.14 7.93
N ILE A 138 5.14 -16.51 8.98
CA ILE A 138 4.67 -17.48 9.98
C ILE A 138 4.10 -16.71 11.16
N GLU A 139 2.80 -16.87 11.37
CA GLU A 139 2.11 -16.21 12.46
C GLU A 139 1.65 -17.22 13.49
N GLN A 140 1.70 -16.84 14.75
CA GLN A 140 1.17 -17.61 15.88
C GLN A 140 0.13 -16.79 16.63
N PHE A 141 -1.01 -17.40 16.94
CA PHE A 141 -2.03 -16.73 17.74
C PHE A 141 -1.58 -16.65 19.20
N LYS A 142 -1.31 -15.42 19.66
CA LYS A 142 -0.86 -15.11 21.04
C LYS A 142 -1.59 -13.88 21.55
N TRP A 143 -1.95 -13.90 22.83
CA TRP A 143 -2.58 -12.73 23.48
C TRP A 143 -3.79 -12.17 22.74
N GLY A 144 -4.62 -13.05 22.16
CA GLY A 144 -5.82 -12.66 21.43
C GLY A 144 -5.59 -12.08 20.03
N ARG A 145 -4.37 -12.18 19.47
CA ARG A 145 -4.03 -11.71 18.13
C ARG A 145 -3.02 -12.61 17.43
N TRP A 146 -2.98 -12.52 16.11
CA TRP A 146 -1.92 -13.11 15.31
C TRP A 146 -0.65 -12.28 15.41
N VAL A 147 0.47 -12.94 15.71
CA VAL A 147 1.79 -12.33 15.86
C VAL A 147 2.76 -13.05 14.95
N GLU A 148 3.44 -12.32 14.07
CA GLU A 148 4.50 -12.88 13.25
C GLU A 148 5.65 -13.37 14.14
N VAL A 149 6.06 -14.62 13.92
CA VAL A 149 7.12 -15.29 14.67
C VAL A 149 8.30 -15.67 13.80
N GLY A 150 8.19 -15.48 12.50
CA GLY A 150 9.29 -15.67 11.57
C GLY A 150 8.83 -15.68 10.11
N GLN A 151 9.81 -15.79 9.22
CA GLN A 151 9.61 -15.84 7.78
C GLN A 151 10.38 -17.01 7.18
N VAL A 152 9.83 -17.59 6.13
CA VAL A 152 10.47 -18.65 5.34
C VAL A 152 10.42 -18.27 3.87
N LYS A 153 11.58 -18.23 3.25
CA LYS A 153 11.68 -17.84 1.84
C LYS A 153 11.06 -18.90 0.92
N GLY A 154 10.14 -18.50 0.07
CA GLY A 154 9.55 -19.35 -0.94
C GLY A 154 10.55 -19.74 -2.03
N LYS A 155 10.42 -20.93 -2.58
CA LYS A 155 11.31 -21.48 -3.63
C LYS A 155 10.98 -20.97 -5.02
N GLY A 156 9.73 -20.53 -5.25
CA GLY A 156 9.28 -20.04 -6.54
C GLY A 156 9.17 -21.11 -7.62
N LEU A 157 9.04 -22.38 -7.26
CA LEU A 157 8.97 -23.49 -8.21
C LEU A 157 7.53 -23.96 -8.39
N LYS A 158 7.16 -24.27 -9.64
CA LYS A 158 5.80 -24.78 -9.96
C LYS A 158 5.50 -26.16 -9.36
N GLY A 159 6.52 -26.98 -9.12
CA GLY A 159 6.39 -28.31 -8.52
C GLY A 159 6.07 -28.24 -7.02
N ALA A 160 6.06 -29.42 -6.37
CA ALA A 160 5.87 -29.51 -4.93
C ALA A 160 7.09 -28.95 -4.17
N ASN A 161 6.85 -27.97 -3.33
CA ASN A 161 7.85 -27.33 -2.48
C ASN A 161 7.56 -27.64 -1.03
N SER A 162 8.48 -28.30 -0.33
CA SER A 162 8.34 -28.62 1.08
C SER A 162 9.09 -27.60 1.94
N TYR A 163 8.48 -27.20 3.03
CA TYR A 163 8.98 -26.21 3.97
C TYR A 163 8.87 -26.73 5.40
N VAL A 164 9.74 -26.24 6.25
CA VAL A 164 9.72 -26.49 7.67
C VAL A 164 10.09 -25.20 8.40
N PHE A 165 9.49 -25.01 9.59
CA PHE A 165 9.81 -23.91 10.47
C PHE A 165 9.73 -24.40 11.93
N GLN A 166 10.76 -24.10 12.74
CA GLN A 166 10.77 -24.44 14.13
C GLN A 166 10.20 -23.28 14.95
N LEU A 167 9.02 -23.49 15.53
CA LEU A 167 8.43 -22.55 16.48
C LEU A 167 9.23 -22.57 17.78
N SER A 168 9.54 -21.39 18.30
CA SER A 168 10.12 -21.26 19.64
C SER A 168 9.12 -21.71 20.70
N PRO A 169 9.54 -22.42 21.75
CA PRO A 169 8.67 -22.79 22.84
C PRO A 169 8.01 -21.55 23.45
N HIS A 170 6.71 -21.58 23.60
CA HIS A 170 5.99 -20.49 24.25
C HIS A 170 5.84 -20.81 25.73
N SER A 171 6.35 -19.95 26.60
CA SER A 171 6.16 -20.02 28.05
C SER A 171 4.77 -19.52 28.45
N GLY A 172 3.73 -20.15 27.98
CA GLY A 172 2.35 -19.80 28.31
C GLY A 172 1.46 -20.99 28.19
N LYS A 173 0.76 -21.25 29.23
CA LYS A 173 -0.20 -22.35 29.35
C LYS A 173 -1.14 -22.41 28.16
N ASN A 174 -1.15 -23.56 27.57
CA ASN A 174 -2.24 -24.23 26.84
C ASN A 174 -2.91 -23.46 25.67
N ILE A 175 -2.69 -23.98 24.63
CA ILE A 175 -3.53 -24.22 23.48
C ILE A 175 -4.85 -24.85 23.91
#